data_ea232a41301be44d60f3c72ededddffd
#
_entry.id   ea232a41301be44d60f3c72ededddffd
#
_cell.length_a   1.000
_cell.length_b   1.000
_cell.length_c   1.000
_cell.angle_alpha   90.00
_cell.angle_beta   90.00
_cell.angle_gamma   90.00
#
_symmetry.space_group_name_H-M   'P 1'
#
loop_
_entity.id
_entity.type
_entity.pdbx_description
1 polymer ?
#
loop_
_entity_poly.entity_id
_entity_poly.type
_entity_poly.pdbx_seq_one_letter_code
_entity_poly.pdbx_strand_id
1 'polypeptide(L)'
;MPTIGYARVSTKNQTLDQQLDALTAAGAQKVFTDVMSGTRDDRPGLAALLDYLREGDVVIVVALDRLGRSLPGIIRTVQALAERGVLLRSLREGIDYSTAVGRMLAGIFAALAEYERTLISERAEAAREAARVRGRQVGRPRAITADQLRAARAMRAARADPLDLSDPGRQAGHPV
;
A
#
# COMPACT_ATOMS: atom_id res chain seq x y z
N MET A 1 -20.64 -18.47 -9.22
CA MET A 1 -19.69 -17.59 -8.54
C MET A 1 -18.97 -18.43 -7.50
N PRO A 2 -17.66 -18.60 -7.60
CA PRO A 2 -16.89 -19.31 -6.59
C PRO A 2 -16.95 -18.58 -5.25
N THR A 3 -17.04 -19.37 -4.18
CA THR A 3 -17.08 -18.85 -2.82
C THR A 3 -15.78 -19.22 -2.11
N ILE A 4 -15.02 -18.22 -1.65
CA ILE A 4 -13.71 -18.40 -1.09
C ILE A 4 -13.71 -17.91 0.37
N GLY A 5 -13.26 -18.77 1.28
CA GLY A 5 -13.18 -18.46 2.71
C GLY A 5 -11.87 -17.79 3.08
N TYR A 6 -11.92 -16.91 4.10
CA TYR A 6 -10.73 -16.42 4.78
C TYR A 6 -10.89 -16.55 6.30
N ALA A 7 -9.91 -17.17 6.93
CA ALA A 7 -9.85 -17.34 8.37
C ALA A 7 -8.56 -16.76 8.94
N ARG A 8 -8.65 -16.14 10.13
CA ARG A 8 -7.50 -15.59 10.83
C ARG A 8 -7.58 -15.88 12.32
N VAL A 9 -6.47 -16.35 12.89
CA VAL A 9 -6.34 -16.62 14.34
C VAL A 9 -5.09 -15.97 14.89
N SER A 10 -5.12 -15.63 16.18
CA SER A 10 -3.95 -15.11 16.91
C SER A 10 -3.09 -16.21 17.51
N THR A 11 -3.66 -17.40 17.75
CA THR A 11 -2.98 -18.60 18.31
C THR A 11 -3.52 -19.86 17.66
N LYS A 12 -2.66 -20.91 17.58
CA LYS A 12 -2.84 -22.02 16.64
C LYS A 12 -3.99 -23.02 16.90
N ASN A 13 -4.64 -23.16 18.06
CA ASN A 13 -5.16 -24.51 18.33
C ASN A 13 -6.67 -24.77 18.35
N GLN A 14 -7.59 -23.87 18.67
CA GLN A 14 -9.00 -24.26 18.71
C GLN A 14 -9.94 -23.42 17.85
N THR A 15 -9.60 -22.19 17.61
CA THR A 15 -10.46 -21.24 16.89
C THR A 15 -10.33 -21.32 15.38
N LEU A 16 -9.27 -21.92 14.83
CA LEU A 16 -9.11 -22.07 13.38
C LEU A 16 -10.05 -23.14 12.82
N ASP A 17 -10.08 -24.32 13.45
CA ASP A 17 -10.94 -25.43 13.01
C ASP A 17 -12.41 -25.02 13.00
N GLN A 18 -12.88 -24.33 14.06
CA GLN A 18 -14.24 -23.81 14.11
C GLN A 18 -14.55 -22.81 12.98
N GLN A 19 -13.56 -21.96 12.60
CA GLN A 19 -13.74 -21.06 11.47
C GLN A 19 -13.77 -21.82 10.15
N LEU A 20 -12.90 -22.81 9.97
CA LEU A 20 -12.88 -23.65 8.77
C LEU A 20 -14.21 -24.39 8.59
N ASP A 21 -14.74 -24.99 9.67
CA ASP A 21 -16.02 -25.69 9.65
C ASP A 21 -17.16 -24.74 9.27
N ALA A 22 -17.23 -23.56 9.91
CA ALA A 22 -18.25 -22.56 9.61
C ALA A 22 -18.18 -22.04 8.17
N LEU A 23 -16.97 -21.80 7.66
CA LEU A 23 -16.77 -21.35 6.27
C LEU A 23 -17.13 -22.45 5.27
N THR A 24 -16.77 -23.69 5.55
CA THR A 24 -17.11 -24.85 4.71
C THR A 24 -18.63 -25.08 4.70
N ALA A 25 -19.28 -25.01 5.85
CA ALA A 25 -20.73 -25.11 5.96
C ALA A 25 -21.46 -23.96 5.22
N ALA A 26 -20.82 -22.78 5.14
CA ALA A 26 -21.32 -21.64 4.38
C ALA A 26 -21.05 -21.71 2.88
N GLY A 27 -20.42 -22.81 2.39
CA GLY A 27 -20.17 -23.07 0.98
C GLY A 27 -18.83 -22.60 0.45
N ALA A 28 -17.84 -22.33 1.31
CA ALA A 28 -16.49 -22.01 0.86
C ALA A 28 -15.85 -23.22 0.16
N GLN A 29 -15.44 -23.03 -1.08
CA GLN A 29 -14.78 -24.06 -1.90
C GLN A 29 -13.27 -24.14 -1.61
N LYS A 30 -12.69 -23.05 -1.17
CA LYS A 30 -11.29 -22.92 -0.76
C LYS A 30 -11.18 -21.94 0.37
N VAL A 31 -10.32 -22.21 1.36
CA VAL A 31 -10.11 -21.31 2.49
C VAL A 31 -8.63 -20.92 2.57
N PHE A 32 -8.36 -19.62 2.64
CA PHE A 32 -7.05 -19.07 2.93
C PHE A 32 -6.96 -18.75 4.41
N THR A 33 -5.80 -18.98 5.00
CA THR A 33 -5.64 -18.83 6.45
C THR A 33 -4.41 -18.02 6.81
N ASP A 34 -4.51 -17.19 7.85
CA ASP A 34 -3.40 -16.56 8.50
C ASP A 34 -3.37 -16.92 9.98
N VAL A 35 -2.22 -17.37 10.43
CA VAL A 35 -1.93 -17.59 11.85
C VAL A 35 -0.94 -16.52 12.28
N MET A 36 -1.40 -15.58 13.10
CA MET A 36 -0.60 -14.43 13.50
C MET A 36 -0.05 -14.60 14.89
N SER A 37 1.27 -14.65 15.01
CA SER A 37 1.97 -14.55 16.30
C SER A 37 2.67 -13.20 16.41
N GLY A 38 2.40 -12.45 17.47
CA GLY A 38 3.13 -11.23 17.80
C GLY A 38 2.74 -9.98 17.03
N THR A 39 3.69 -9.05 16.90
CA THR A 39 3.50 -7.70 16.36
C THR A 39 3.56 -7.60 14.83
N ARG A 40 3.92 -8.68 14.13
CA ARG A 40 4.01 -8.70 12.67
C ARG A 40 2.62 -8.67 12.03
N ASP A 41 2.44 -7.78 11.08
CA ASP A 41 1.19 -7.62 10.31
C ASP A 41 1.27 -8.34 8.94
N ASP A 42 2.22 -9.26 8.81
CA ASP A 42 2.35 -10.09 7.61
C ASP A 42 1.15 -11.02 7.50
N ARG A 43 0.41 -10.90 6.41
CA ARG A 43 -0.78 -11.71 6.10
C ARG A 43 -0.61 -12.40 4.75
N PRO A 44 0.29 -13.39 4.68
CA PRO A 44 0.52 -14.09 3.41
C PRO A 44 -0.73 -14.77 2.89
N GLY A 45 -1.60 -15.27 3.78
CA GLY A 45 -2.88 -15.86 3.42
C GLY A 45 -3.85 -14.84 2.81
N LEU A 46 -3.93 -13.63 3.38
CA LEU A 46 -4.76 -12.56 2.81
C LEU A 46 -4.19 -12.08 1.46
N ALA A 47 -2.88 -11.94 1.35
CA ALA A 47 -2.23 -11.58 0.08
C ALA A 47 -2.51 -12.63 -1.00
N ALA A 48 -2.32 -13.91 -0.68
CA ALA A 48 -2.61 -15.01 -1.59
C ALA A 48 -4.10 -15.11 -1.96
N LEU A 49 -5.00 -14.80 -1.02
CA LEU A 49 -6.42 -14.67 -1.30
C LEU A 49 -6.67 -13.58 -2.34
N LEU A 50 -6.17 -12.36 -2.09
CA LEU A 50 -6.36 -11.23 -2.99
C LEU A 50 -5.81 -11.50 -4.40
N ASP A 51 -4.69 -12.20 -4.52
CA ASP A 51 -4.11 -12.59 -5.82
C ASP A 51 -4.91 -13.69 -6.53
N TYR A 52 -5.61 -14.51 -5.76
CA TYR A 52 -6.43 -15.61 -6.31
C TYR A 52 -7.79 -15.14 -6.83
N LEU A 53 -8.35 -14.08 -6.22
CA LEU A 53 -9.71 -13.61 -6.49
C LEU A 53 -9.88 -13.02 -7.89
N ARG A 54 -11.07 -13.24 -8.45
CA ARG A 54 -11.53 -12.67 -9.72
C ARG A 54 -12.80 -11.86 -9.50
N GLU A 55 -13.11 -10.98 -10.43
CA GLU A 55 -14.36 -10.23 -10.43
C GLU A 55 -15.57 -11.19 -10.38
N GLY A 56 -16.53 -10.87 -9.53
CA GLY A 56 -17.72 -11.67 -9.29
C GLY A 56 -17.55 -12.80 -8.28
N ASP A 57 -16.34 -13.06 -7.76
CA ASP A 57 -16.15 -14.03 -6.68
C ASP A 57 -16.77 -13.53 -5.36
N VAL A 58 -17.07 -14.47 -4.46
CA VAL A 58 -17.59 -14.16 -3.13
C VAL A 58 -16.56 -14.55 -2.08
N VAL A 59 -16.11 -13.58 -1.27
CA VAL A 59 -15.29 -13.85 -0.09
C VAL A 59 -16.20 -14.01 1.12
N ILE A 60 -16.04 -15.11 1.85
CA ILE A 60 -16.75 -15.34 3.13
C ILE A 60 -15.75 -15.28 4.29
N VAL A 61 -16.12 -14.55 5.32
CA VAL A 61 -15.46 -14.53 6.62
C VAL A 61 -16.41 -14.88 7.73
N VAL A 62 -15.93 -15.46 8.81
CA VAL A 62 -16.77 -15.72 9.99
C VAL A 62 -17.19 -14.39 10.64
N ALA A 63 -16.28 -13.41 10.63
CA ALA A 63 -16.54 -12.08 11.17
C ALA A 63 -15.61 -11.04 10.52
N LEU A 64 -16.05 -9.77 10.44
CA LEU A 64 -15.30 -8.69 9.81
C LEU A 64 -13.94 -8.43 10.49
N ASP A 65 -13.83 -8.69 11.80
CA ASP A 65 -12.57 -8.55 12.54
C ASP A 65 -11.47 -9.53 12.07
N ARG A 66 -11.81 -10.53 11.26
CA ARG A 66 -10.83 -11.39 10.60
C ARG A 66 -10.08 -10.64 9.50
N LEU A 67 -10.73 -9.69 8.83
CA LEU A 67 -10.15 -8.89 7.73
C LEU A 67 -9.16 -7.82 8.20
N GLY A 68 -9.20 -7.41 9.47
CA GLY A 68 -8.31 -6.39 10.02
C GLY A 68 -8.21 -6.45 11.53
N ARG A 69 -7.14 -5.86 12.11
CA ARG A 69 -6.96 -5.67 13.56
C ARG A 69 -7.56 -4.37 14.07
N SER A 70 -7.78 -3.43 13.19
CA SER A 70 -8.35 -2.13 13.48
C SER A 70 -9.41 -1.82 12.45
N LEU A 71 -10.33 -0.93 12.80
CA LEU A 71 -11.36 -0.49 11.87
C LEU A 71 -10.77 0.02 10.54
N PRO A 72 -9.72 0.86 10.52
CA PRO A 72 -9.08 1.26 9.26
C PRO A 72 -8.53 0.08 8.44
N GLY A 73 -7.99 -0.93 9.11
CA GLY A 73 -7.49 -2.14 8.44
C GLY A 73 -8.61 -2.95 7.79
N ILE A 74 -9.75 -3.09 8.48
CA ILE A 74 -10.94 -3.75 7.94
C ILE A 74 -11.46 -2.99 6.71
N ILE A 75 -11.63 -1.68 6.85
CA ILE A 75 -12.11 -0.80 5.78
C ILE A 75 -11.24 -0.92 4.53
N ARG A 76 -9.90 -0.84 4.67
CA ARG A 76 -8.98 -1.01 3.53
C ARG A 76 -9.13 -2.36 2.83
N THR A 77 -9.28 -3.43 3.58
CA THR A 77 -9.47 -4.77 2.99
C THR A 77 -10.80 -4.88 2.27
N VAL A 78 -11.88 -4.36 2.85
CA VAL A 78 -13.21 -4.32 2.22
C VAL A 78 -13.19 -3.51 0.93
N GLN A 79 -12.52 -2.36 0.92
CA GLN A 79 -12.35 -1.55 -0.29
C GLN A 79 -11.57 -2.28 -1.38
N ALA A 80 -10.45 -2.91 -1.02
CA ALA A 80 -9.64 -3.66 -1.98
C ALA A 80 -10.43 -4.81 -2.64
N LEU A 81 -11.37 -5.42 -1.92
CA LEU A 81 -12.31 -6.40 -2.47
C LEU A 81 -13.32 -5.74 -3.41
N ALA A 82 -13.93 -4.62 -2.98
CA ALA A 82 -14.93 -3.90 -3.76
C ALA A 82 -14.34 -3.33 -5.08
N GLU A 83 -13.13 -2.77 -5.04
CA GLU A 83 -12.40 -2.26 -6.21
C GLU A 83 -12.11 -3.36 -7.25
N ARG A 84 -12.04 -4.63 -6.81
CA ARG A 84 -11.87 -5.81 -7.67
C ARG A 84 -13.19 -6.44 -8.11
N GLY A 85 -14.33 -5.84 -7.77
CA GLY A 85 -15.64 -6.40 -8.07
C GLY A 85 -15.96 -7.69 -7.30
N VAL A 86 -15.28 -7.91 -6.15
CA VAL A 86 -15.47 -9.09 -5.30
C VAL A 86 -16.51 -8.79 -4.22
N LEU A 87 -17.46 -9.70 -4.04
CA LEU A 87 -18.49 -9.59 -3.02
C LEU A 87 -17.98 -10.11 -1.67
N LEU A 88 -18.37 -9.45 -0.59
CA LEU A 88 -18.04 -9.87 0.77
C LEU A 88 -19.28 -10.36 1.51
N ARG A 89 -19.12 -11.47 2.25
CA ARG A 89 -20.12 -12.01 3.16
C ARG A 89 -19.52 -12.26 4.53
N SER A 90 -20.14 -11.75 5.57
CA SER A 90 -19.75 -11.99 6.95
C SER A 90 -20.85 -12.73 7.69
N LEU A 91 -20.50 -13.89 8.25
CA LEU A 91 -21.48 -14.79 8.86
C LEU A 91 -22.02 -14.24 10.18
N ARG A 92 -21.14 -13.75 11.05
CA ARG A 92 -21.51 -13.26 12.39
C ARG A 92 -22.35 -11.99 12.33
N GLU A 93 -21.98 -11.05 11.50
CA GLU A 93 -22.68 -9.79 11.34
C GLU A 93 -23.90 -9.88 10.38
N GLY A 94 -24.08 -11.02 9.71
CA GLY A 94 -25.16 -11.20 8.74
C GLY A 94 -25.06 -10.27 7.52
N ILE A 95 -23.86 -9.79 7.21
CA ILE A 95 -23.61 -8.89 6.10
C ILE A 95 -23.39 -9.70 4.82
N ASP A 96 -24.15 -9.36 3.79
CA ASP A 96 -23.99 -9.91 2.45
C ASP A 96 -24.03 -8.78 1.42
N TYR A 97 -22.90 -8.48 0.81
CA TYR A 97 -22.78 -7.38 -0.16
C TYR A 97 -23.46 -7.67 -1.51
N SER A 98 -23.97 -8.86 -1.72
CA SER A 98 -24.86 -9.13 -2.85
C SER A 98 -26.26 -8.50 -2.67
N THR A 99 -26.66 -8.22 -1.43
CA THR A 99 -27.96 -7.61 -1.09
C THR A 99 -27.92 -6.07 -1.21
N ALA A 100 -29.09 -5.45 -1.32
CA ALA A 100 -29.21 -4.00 -1.31
C ALA A 100 -28.66 -3.36 -0.01
N VAL A 101 -28.94 -3.96 1.14
CA VAL A 101 -28.44 -3.52 2.45
C VAL A 101 -26.91 -3.68 2.52
N GLY A 102 -26.38 -4.80 2.04
CA GLY A 102 -24.94 -5.01 1.99
C GLY A 102 -24.22 -4.00 1.10
N ARG A 103 -24.78 -3.67 -0.06
CA ARG A 103 -24.23 -2.61 -0.93
C ARG A 103 -24.28 -1.22 -0.27
N MET A 104 -25.34 -0.92 0.46
CA MET A 104 -25.43 0.32 1.26
C MET A 104 -24.31 0.37 2.31
N LEU A 105 -24.09 -0.72 3.05
CA LEU A 105 -23.00 -0.82 4.04
C LEU A 105 -21.63 -0.67 3.37
N ALA A 106 -21.41 -1.27 2.20
CA ALA A 106 -20.17 -1.08 1.43
C ALA A 106 -19.95 0.41 1.09
N GLY A 107 -20.99 1.14 0.70
CA GLY A 107 -20.94 2.58 0.47
C GLY A 107 -20.54 3.38 1.72
N ILE A 108 -21.10 3.01 2.88
CA ILE A 108 -20.73 3.64 4.17
C ILE A 108 -19.24 3.38 4.48
N PHE A 109 -18.76 2.15 4.32
CA PHE A 109 -17.35 1.84 4.52
C PHE A 109 -16.43 2.59 3.56
N ALA A 110 -16.85 2.74 2.30
CA ALA A 110 -16.11 3.53 1.31
C ALA A 110 -16.00 5.01 1.72
N ALA A 111 -17.11 5.60 2.18
CA ALA A 111 -17.12 6.99 2.66
C ALA A 111 -16.25 7.19 3.92
N LEU A 112 -16.29 6.23 4.86
CA LEU A 112 -15.43 6.27 6.04
C LEU A 112 -13.95 6.18 5.67
N ALA A 113 -13.59 5.37 4.69
CA ALA A 113 -12.22 5.24 4.24
C ALA A 113 -11.71 6.51 3.54
N GLU A 114 -12.54 7.17 2.75
CA GLU A 114 -12.20 8.46 2.15
C GLU A 114 -11.98 9.53 3.22
N TYR A 115 -12.86 9.58 4.21
CA TYR A 115 -12.70 10.46 5.36
C TYR A 115 -11.39 10.22 6.11
N GLU A 116 -11.01 8.95 6.36
CA GLU A 116 -9.72 8.65 7.00
C GLU A 116 -8.52 9.10 6.16
N ARG A 117 -8.55 8.92 4.83
CA ARG A 117 -7.50 9.41 3.93
C ARG A 117 -7.37 10.93 4.03
N THR A 118 -8.48 11.65 4.04
CA THR A 118 -8.51 13.10 4.19
C THR A 118 -7.87 13.53 5.52
N LEU A 119 -8.26 12.91 6.64
CA LEU A 119 -7.68 13.20 7.95
C LEU A 119 -6.16 12.93 8.02
N ILE A 120 -5.69 11.87 7.38
CA ILE A 120 -4.26 11.56 7.31
C ILE A 120 -3.53 12.63 6.51
N SER A 121 -4.09 13.07 5.38
CA SER A 121 -3.52 14.13 4.54
C SER A 121 -3.44 15.45 5.29
N GLU A 122 -4.52 15.88 5.95
CA GLU A 122 -4.59 17.10 6.74
C GLU A 122 -3.55 17.10 7.88
N ARG A 123 -3.43 15.99 8.62
CA ARG A 123 -2.42 15.83 9.67
C ARG A 123 -1.00 15.90 9.12
N ALA A 124 -0.75 15.30 7.95
CA ALA A 124 0.55 15.35 7.31
C ALA A 124 0.89 16.76 6.81
N GLU A 125 -0.10 17.52 6.33
CA GLU A 125 0.07 18.92 5.94
C GLU A 125 0.34 19.81 7.16
N ALA A 126 -0.43 19.68 8.22
CA ALA A 126 -0.20 20.41 9.46
C ALA A 126 1.18 20.13 10.07
N ALA A 127 1.62 18.86 10.04
CA ALA A 127 2.94 18.48 10.50
C ALA A 127 4.07 19.07 9.63
N ARG A 128 3.88 19.10 8.31
CA ARG A 128 4.83 19.75 7.37
C ARG A 128 4.92 21.25 7.59
N GLU A 129 3.79 21.91 7.78
CA GLU A 129 3.74 23.34 8.05
C GLU A 129 4.40 23.68 9.39
N ALA A 130 4.09 22.94 10.45
CA ALA A 130 4.76 23.10 11.73
C ALA A 130 6.27 22.86 11.66
N ALA A 131 6.74 21.95 10.81
CA ALA A 131 8.16 21.73 10.57
C ALA A 131 8.81 22.91 9.84
N ARG A 132 8.14 23.49 8.82
CA ARG A 132 8.60 24.70 8.11
C ARG A 132 8.74 25.90 9.03
N VAL A 133 7.72 26.17 9.87
CA VAL A 133 7.75 27.25 10.85
C VAL A 133 8.92 27.10 11.82
N ARG A 134 9.31 25.87 12.17
CA ARG A 134 10.47 25.58 13.02
C ARG A 134 11.81 25.54 12.25
N GLY A 135 11.83 25.97 10.99
CA GLY A 135 13.05 25.97 10.15
C GLY A 135 13.57 24.57 9.79
N ARG A 136 12.78 23.52 10.00
CA ARG A 136 13.18 22.16 9.63
C ARG A 136 12.91 21.90 8.16
N GLN A 137 13.88 21.30 7.48
CA GLN A 137 13.70 20.89 6.09
C GLN A 137 12.66 19.76 6.00
N VAL A 138 11.61 19.99 5.20
CA VAL A 138 10.56 18.99 4.91
C VAL A 138 10.88 18.34 3.59
N GLY A 139 10.87 17.02 3.53
CA GLY A 139 11.10 16.21 2.34
C GLY A 139 12.42 15.42 2.40
N ARG A 140 12.77 14.84 1.27
CA ARG A 140 14.01 14.04 1.15
C ARG A 140 15.22 14.93 1.38
N PRO A 141 16.16 14.58 2.28
CA PRO A 141 17.41 15.31 2.44
C PRO A 141 18.11 15.46 1.09
N ARG A 142 18.74 16.61 0.85
CA ARG A 142 19.54 16.80 -0.36
C ARG A 142 20.68 15.80 -0.36
N ALA A 143 20.79 14.99 -1.41
CA ALA A 143 21.87 14.02 -1.55
C ALA A 143 23.25 14.68 -1.70
N ILE A 144 23.30 15.98 -2.06
CA ILE A 144 24.52 16.76 -2.31
C ILE A 144 24.39 18.06 -1.53
N THR A 145 25.40 18.38 -0.74
CA THR A 145 25.49 19.67 0.00
C THR A 145 25.71 20.84 -0.97
N ALA A 146 25.41 22.07 -0.53
CA ALA A 146 25.64 23.27 -1.33
C ALA A 146 27.12 23.42 -1.73
N ASP A 147 28.04 22.99 -0.86
CA ASP A 147 29.48 23.02 -1.11
C ASP A 147 29.91 21.99 -2.15
N GLN A 148 29.38 20.77 -2.05
CA GLN A 148 29.62 19.74 -3.06
C GLN A 148 29.06 20.15 -4.42
N LEU A 149 27.91 20.82 -4.46
CA LEU A 149 27.34 21.34 -5.71
C LEU A 149 28.20 22.46 -6.30
N ARG A 150 28.76 23.35 -5.46
CA ARG A 150 29.71 24.39 -5.90
C ARG A 150 30.99 23.77 -6.46
N ALA A 151 31.56 22.80 -5.75
CA ALA A 151 32.75 22.08 -6.20
C ALA A 151 32.50 21.36 -7.53
N ALA A 152 31.38 20.66 -7.68
CA ALA A 152 31.02 19.98 -8.92
C ALA A 152 30.83 20.96 -10.10
N ARG A 153 30.21 22.13 -9.84
CA ARG A 153 30.10 23.21 -10.87
C ARG A 153 31.44 23.79 -11.25
N ALA A 154 32.35 24.03 -10.31
CA ALA A 154 33.69 24.50 -10.58
C ALA A 154 34.51 23.49 -11.40
N MET A 155 34.42 22.19 -11.04
CA MET A 155 35.06 21.11 -11.82
C MET A 155 34.51 21.02 -13.25
N ARG A 156 33.21 21.21 -13.44
CA ARG A 156 32.56 21.22 -14.73
C ARG A 156 33.01 22.42 -15.58
N ALA A 157 33.10 23.60 -14.98
CA ALA A 157 33.57 24.81 -15.63
C ALA A 157 35.06 24.67 -16.08
N ALA A 158 35.91 24.14 -15.18
CA ALA A 158 37.32 23.87 -15.49
C ALA A 158 37.51 22.80 -16.59
N ARG A 159 36.55 21.89 -16.78
CA ARG A 159 36.58 20.87 -17.81
C ARG A 159 35.90 21.31 -19.10
N ALA A 160 35.13 22.39 -19.06
CA ALA A 160 34.45 22.99 -20.22
C ALA A 160 35.28 24.09 -20.88
N ASP A 161 36.56 24.22 -20.53
CA ASP A 161 37.55 25.03 -21.26
C ASP A 161 38.40 24.07 -22.17
N PRO A 162 37.86 23.64 -23.32
CA PRO A 162 38.62 22.82 -24.23
C PRO A 162 39.23 23.73 -25.29
N LEU A 163 40.53 23.81 -25.24
CA LEU A 163 41.32 24.20 -26.40
C LEU A 163 41.17 25.66 -26.79
N ASP A 164 42.00 26.49 -26.19
CA ASP A 164 42.55 27.68 -26.88
C ASP A 164 43.19 27.21 -28.21
N LEU A 165 42.36 27.17 -29.26
CA LEU A 165 42.79 26.92 -30.66
C LEU A 165 43.38 28.20 -31.28
N SER A 166 43.78 29.18 -30.50
CA SER A 166 44.40 30.39 -30.93
C SER A 166 45.93 30.38 -30.70
N ASP A 167 46.62 29.29 -31.05
CA ASP A 167 48.06 29.34 -31.27
C ASP A 167 48.33 29.45 -32.79
N PRO A 168 48.59 30.70 -33.32
CA PRO A 168 48.92 30.91 -34.75
C PRO A 168 50.36 30.52 -35.12
N GLY A 169 51.10 29.83 -34.23
CA GLY A 169 52.53 29.59 -34.35
C GLY A 169 52.98 28.33 -35.06
N ARG A 170 52.11 27.54 -35.70
CA ARG A 170 52.54 26.35 -36.46
C ARG A 170 52.35 26.52 -37.97
N GLN A 171 52.98 27.53 -38.50
CA GLN A 171 53.25 27.58 -39.94
C GLN A 171 54.75 27.39 -40.19
N ALA A 172 55.00 26.49 -41.16
CA ALA A 172 56.19 26.42 -42.03
C ALA A 172 57.46 25.78 -41.44
N GLY A 173 57.72 24.63 -41.90
CA GLY A 173 58.98 23.94 -41.91
C GLY A 173 58.93 22.81 -42.89
N HIS A 174 58.83 23.10 -44.23
CA HIS A 174 59.26 22.22 -45.26
C HIS A 174 60.71 22.62 -45.61
N PRO A 175 61.67 21.68 -45.67
CA PRO A 175 62.71 21.76 -46.67
C PRO A 175 62.75 20.46 -47.49
N VAL A 176 62.76 20.68 -48.74
CA VAL A 176 63.55 20.04 -49.84
C VAL A 176 63.79 18.52 -49.76
#